data_c17a29fcce56188af9891da0e3884dbd
#
_entry.id   c17a29fcce56188af9891da0e3884dbd
#
_cell.length_a   1.000
_cell.length_b   1.000
_cell.length_c   1.000
_cell.angle_alpha   90.00
_cell.angle_beta   90.00
_cell.angle_gamma   90.00
#
_symmetry.space_group_name_H-M   'P 1'
#
loop_
_entity.id
_entity.type
_entity.pdbx_description
1 polymer ?
#
loop_
_entity_poly.entity_id
_entity_poly.type
_entity_poly.pdbx_seq_one_letter_code
_entity_poly.pdbx_strand_id
1 'polypeptide(L)'
;MCIRDSLSIIPFETEEEAIKITNDTEYGLGNYLQTEDKEKAKRVAKKLRSGVVYINGNGADSGTPFGGYRQSGNGREGGTWGLEEYLEVKTITGWK
;
A
#
# COMPACT_ATOMS: atom_id res chain seq x y z
N MET A 1 -22.37 -16.40 2.35
CA MET A 1 -21.27 -16.76 1.43
C MET A 1 -19.95 -16.71 2.20
N CYS A 2 -19.16 -17.79 2.16
CA CYS A 2 -17.83 -17.80 2.78
C CYS A 2 -16.83 -17.16 1.80
N ILE A 3 -16.46 -15.92 2.04
CA ILE A 3 -15.46 -15.22 1.19
C ILE A 3 -14.02 -15.58 1.58
N ARG A 4 -13.81 -16.07 2.79
CA ARG A 4 -12.49 -16.49 3.29
C ARG A 4 -11.81 -17.54 2.40
N ASP A 5 -12.59 -18.49 1.88
CA ASP A 5 -12.11 -19.63 1.11
C ASP A 5 -12.26 -19.43 -0.41
N SER A 6 -12.50 -18.17 -0.84
CA SER A 6 -12.73 -17.81 -2.23
C SER A 6 -11.61 -16.91 -2.75
N LEU A 7 -11.12 -17.21 -3.95
CA LEU A 7 -10.16 -16.41 -4.69
C LEU A 7 -10.76 -16.01 -6.03
N SER A 8 -10.79 -14.72 -6.34
CA SER A 8 -11.19 -14.22 -7.65
C SER A 8 -9.98 -14.09 -8.56
N ILE A 9 -10.07 -14.68 -9.75
CA ILE A 9 -9.02 -14.59 -10.78
C ILE A 9 -9.58 -13.79 -11.94
N ILE A 10 -8.91 -12.69 -12.28
CA ILE A 10 -9.33 -11.78 -13.34
C ILE A 10 -8.21 -11.73 -14.39
N PRO A 11 -8.45 -12.19 -15.63
CA PRO A 11 -7.47 -12.06 -16.70
C PRO A 11 -7.36 -10.61 -17.18
N PHE A 12 -6.22 -10.25 -17.72
CA PHE A 12 -5.98 -8.96 -18.37
C PHE A 12 -5.08 -9.14 -19.58
N GLU A 13 -5.13 -8.21 -20.53
CA GLU A 13 -4.34 -8.25 -21.76
C GLU A 13 -3.16 -7.27 -21.71
N THR A 14 -3.31 -6.14 -21.00
CA THR A 14 -2.27 -5.10 -20.93
C THR A 14 -1.92 -4.75 -19.49
N GLU A 15 -0.72 -4.20 -19.30
CA GLU A 15 -0.27 -3.70 -17.99
C GLU A 15 -1.20 -2.60 -17.47
N GLU A 16 -1.64 -1.71 -18.34
CA GLU A 16 -2.56 -0.62 -18.00
C GLU A 16 -3.90 -1.14 -17.50
N GLU A 17 -4.42 -2.17 -18.16
CA GLU A 17 -5.65 -2.83 -17.74
C GLU A 17 -5.50 -3.49 -16.37
N ALA A 18 -4.40 -4.21 -16.14
CA ALA A 18 -4.11 -4.82 -14.83
C ALA A 18 -4.08 -3.77 -13.71
N ILE A 19 -3.43 -2.63 -13.93
CA ILE A 19 -3.35 -1.54 -12.97
C ILE A 19 -4.75 -0.94 -12.73
N LYS A 20 -5.54 -0.75 -13.78
CA LYS A 20 -6.90 -0.23 -13.68
C LYS A 20 -7.78 -1.16 -12.86
N ILE A 21 -7.79 -2.46 -13.18
CA ILE A 21 -8.57 -3.47 -12.44
C ILE A 21 -8.15 -3.50 -10.97
N THR A 22 -6.84 -3.52 -10.70
CA THR A 22 -6.31 -3.55 -9.33
C THR A 22 -6.71 -2.32 -8.52
N ASN A 23 -6.76 -1.16 -9.14
CA ASN A 23 -7.13 0.10 -8.49
C ASN A 23 -8.64 0.35 -8.42
N ASP A 24 -9.46 -0.46 -9.10
CA ASP A 24 -10.92 -0.34 -9.15
C ASP A 24 -11.57 -0.97 -7.92
N THR A 25 -11.32 -0.37 -6.77
CA THR A 25 -11.84 -0.79 -5.45
C THR A 25 -11.88 0.41 -4.51
N GLU A 26 -12.75 0.33 -3.51
CA GLU A 26 -12.81 1.31 -2.42
C GLU A 26 -11.70 1.11 -1.38
N TYR A 27 -10.95 0.03 -1.47
CA TYR A 27 -9.88 -0.34 -0.55
C TYR A 27 -8.49 -0.04 -1.14
N GLY A 28 -7.48 -0.13 -0.31
CA GLY A 28 -6.09 0.06 -0.72
C GLY A 28 -5.12 -0.26 0.41
N LEU A 29 -5.20 -1.47 0.99
CA LEU A 29 -4.29 -1.87 2.05
C LEU A 29 -2.96 -2.36 1.48
N GLY A 30 -2.97 -3.44 0.73
CA GLY A 30 -1.76 -4.04 0.20
C GLY A 30 -1.96 -4.66 -1.17
N ASN A 31 -0.94 -4.58 -1.99
CA ASN A 31 -0.85 -5.24 -3.29
C ASN A 31 0.38 -6.13 -3.35
N TYR A 32 0.31 -7.16 -4.17
CA TYR A 32 1.40 -8.08 -4.43
C TYR A 32 1.72 -8.06 -5.92
N LEU A 33 2.99 -7.94 -6.25
CA LEU A 33 3.48 -7.89 -7.61
C LEU A 33 4.59 -8.93 -7.82
N GLN A 34 4.42 -9.77 -8.81
CA GLN A 34 5.40 -10.78 -9.21
C GLN A 34 5.94 -10.44 -10.60
N THR A 35 7.23 -10.20 -10.71
CA THR A 35 7.91 -9.98 -11.99
C THR A 35 9.43 -10.07 -11.83
N GLU A 36 10.12 -10.60 -12.82
CA GLU A 36 11.58 -10.59 -12.87
C GLU A 36 12.15 -9.27 -13.41
N ASP A 37 11.33 -8.48 -14.10
CA ASP A 37 11.70 -7.19 -14.67
C ASP A 37 11.65 -6.11 -13.60
N LYS A 38 12.82 -5.63 -13.15
CA LYS A 38 12.98 -4.62 -12.12
C LYS A 38 12.37 -3.26 -12.50
N GLU A 39 12.47 -2.87 -13.77
CA GLU A 39 11.92 -1.59 -14.23
C GLU A 39 10.39 -1.65 -14.30
N LYS A 40 9.84 -2.79 -14.72
CA LYS A 40 8.41 -3.06 -14.63
C LYS A 40 7.92 -3.02 -13.18
N ALA A 41 8.63 -3.70 -12.27
CA ALA A 41 8.29 -3.70 -10.85
C ALA A 41 8.17 -2.28 -10.30
N LYS A 42 9.16 -1.45 -10.57
CA LYS A 42 9.21 -0.04 -10.16
C LYS A 42 8.07 0.80 -10.74
N ARG A 43 7.83 0.64 -12.04
CA ARG A 43 6.81 1.40 -12.78
C ARG A 43 5.41 1.04 -12.31
N VAL A 44 5.11 -0.24 -12.18
CA VAL A 44 3.80 -0.74 -11.76
C VAL A 44 3.55 -0.39 -10.29
N ALA A 45 4.50 -0.67 -9.40
CA ALA A 45 4.34 -0.41 -7.97
C ALA A 45 3.95 1.05 -7.67
N LYS A 46 4.52 2.01 -8.41
CA LYS A 46 4.18 3.44 -8.27
C LYS A 46 2.76 3.79 -8.69
N LYS A 47 2.15 2.99 -9.55
CA LYS A 47 0.79 3.22 -10.05
C LYS A 47 -0.29 2.51 -9.23
N LEU A 48 0.08 1.53 -8.41
CA LEU A 48 -0.85 0.82 -7.54
C LEU A 48 -1.25 1.70 -6.34
N ARG A 49 -2.54 1.77 -6.09
CA ARG A 49 -3.16 2.65 -5.08
C ARG A 49 -3.38 1.91 -3.77
N SER A 50 -2.29 1.56 -3.09
CA SER A 50 -2.31 0.93 -1.78
C SER A 50 -1.21 1.47 -0.88
N GLY A 51 -1.37 1.27 0.43
CA GLY A 51 -0.38 1.68 1.41
C GLY A 51 0.91 0.85 1.35
N VAL A 52 0.80 -0.41 0.89
CA VAL A 52 1.95 -1.30 0.73
C VAL A 52 1.88 -2.00 -0.62
N VAL A 53 3.04 -2.17 -1.25
CA VAL A 53 3.21 -3.04 -2.42
C VAL A 53 4.36 -4.00 -2.15
N TYR A 54 4.05 -5.29 -2.09
CA TYR A 54 5.03 -6.35 -1.90
C TYR A 54 5.51 -6.86 -3.27
N ILE A 55 6.80 -6.80 -3.52
CA ILE A 55 7.39 -7.25 -4.78
C ILE A 55 8.08 -8.60 -4.55
N ASN A 56 7.70 -9.61 -5.35
CA ASN A 56 8.27 -10.95 -5.36
C ASN A 56 8.28 -11.64 -3.98
N GLY A 57 7.23 -11.42 -3.20
CA GLY A 57 7.09 -12.05 -1.90
C GLY A 57 7.98 -11.50 -0.79
N ASN A 58 8.73 -10.42 -1.04
CA ASN A 58 9.53 -9.79 0.00
C ASN A 58 8.63 -9.11 1.03
N GLY A 59 8.93 -9.30 2.31
CA GLY A 59 8.27 -8.64 3.41
C GLY A 59 8.70 -7.19 3.58
N ALA A 60 8.04 -6.49 4.49
CA ALA A 60 8.44 -5.14 4.87
C ALA A 60 9.67 -5.17 5.78
N ASP A 61 10.59 -4.23 5.59
CA ASP A 61 11.73 -4.03 6.47
C ASP A 61 11.29 -3.46 7.83
N SER A 62 12.12 -3.71 8.86
CA SER A 62 11.89 -3.14 10.18
C SER A 62 11.84 -1.61 10.12
N GLY A 63 10.82 -1.02 10.74
CA GLY A 63 10.63 0.43 10.77
C GLY A 63 9.87 1.01 9.58
N THR A 64 9.45 0.19 8.63
CA THR A 64 8.58 0.65 7.55
C THR A 64 7.14 0.84 8.05
N PRO A 65 6.44 1.90 7.61
CA PRO A 65 5.06 2.13 8.00
C PRO A 65 4.11 1.15 7.30
N PHE A 66 3.09 0.70 8.02
CA PHE A 66 2.00 -0.11 7.50
C PHE A 66 0.67 0.61 7.67
N GLY A 67 -0.15 0.58 6.66
CA GLY A 67 -1.49 1.16 6.68
C GLY A 67 -2.06 1.29 5.27
N GLY A 68 -3.33 1.64 5.18
CA GLY A 68 -4.08 1.62 3.94
C GLY A 68 -4.37 3.00 3.35
N TYR A 69 -4.90 2.95 2.15
CA TYR A 69 -5.53 4.07 1.45
C TYR A 69 -7.05 3.89 1.47
N ARG A 70 -7.80 4.96 1.25
CA ARG A 70 -9.25 4.94 1.08
C ARG A 70 -9.95 4.26 2.27
N GLN A 71 -10.89 3.34 2.02
CA GLN A 71 -11.65 2.62 3.05
C GLN A 71 -10.79 1.64 3.89
N SER A 72 -9.56 1.37 3.49
CA SER A 72 -8.63 0.57 4.30
C SER A 72 -8.03 1.33 5.49
N GLY A 73 -8.26 2.63 5.59
CA GLY A 73 -7.88 3.45 6.75
C GLY A 73 -6.94 4.59 6.40
N ASN A 74 -6.70 5.45 7.39
CA ASN A 74 -5.93 6.69 7.22
C ASN A 74 -4.58 6.68 7.93
N GLY A 75 -4.49 6.00 9.08
CA GLY A 75 -3.30 5.99 9.91
C GLY A 75 -2.21 5.06 9.40
N ARG A 76 -1.10 5.10 10.10
CA ARG A 76 0.03 4.18 9.89
C ARG A 76 0.45 3.58 11.22
N GLU A 77 0.90 2.32 11.20
CA GLU A 77 1.60 1.71 12.31
C GLU A 77 3.04 1.38 11.89
N GLY A 78 3.94 1.32 12.86
CA GLY A 78 5.35 1.02 12.63
C GLY A 78 6.19 2.23 12.20
N GLY A 79 7.45 2.20 12.59
CA GLY A 79 8.41 3.26 12.30
C GLY A 79 8.05 4.61 12.93
N THR A 80 8.68 5.65 12.43
CA THR A 80 8.44 7.03 12.86
C THR A 80 7.00 7.47 12.58
N TRP A 81 6.46 7.12 11.43
CA TRP A 81 5.06 7.44 11.08
C TRP A 81 4.04 6.86 12.07
N GLY A 82 4.26 5.61 12.50
CA GLY A 82 3.38 4.99 13.50
C GLY A 82 3.48 5.66 14.87
N LEU A 83 4.68 6.10 15.25
CA LEU A 83 4.87 6.85 16.49
C LEU A 83 4.16 8.22 16.44
N GLU A 84 4.27 8.92 15.33
CA GLU A 84 3.69 10.25 15.13
C GLU A 84 2.16 10.27 15.28
N GLU A 85 1.48 9.17 14.97
CA GLU A 85 0.01 9.03 15.16
C GLU A 85 -0.42 9.16 16.63
N TYR A 86 0.49 8.96 17.58
CA TYR A 86 0.24 9.07 19.03
C TYR A 86 0.76 10.37 19.63
N LEU A 87 1.33 11.26 18.83
CA LEU A 87 1.93 12.50 19.28
C LEU A 87 1.10 13.72 18.88
N GLU A 88 1.08 14.71 19.77
CA GLU A 88 0.48 16.01 19.51
C GLU A 88 1.56 17.01 19.08
N VAL A 89 1.28 17.76 18.03
CA VAL A 89 2.16 18.82 17.55
C VAL A 89 1.80 20.14 18.23
N LYS A 90 2.79 20.77 18.88
CA LYS A 90 2.63 22.08 19.51
C LYS A 90 3.63 23.08 18.92
N THR A 91 3.13 24.22 18.51
CA THR A 91 3.98 25.35 18.10
C THR A 91 4.17 26.31 19.24
N ILE A 92 5.41 26.66 19.57
CA ILE A 92 5.77 27.69 20.55
C ILE A 92 6.53 28.78 19.79
N THR A 93 6.01 30.01 19.85
CA THR A 93 6.62 31.18 19.21
C THR A 93 7.07 32.21 20.25
N GLY A 94 7.96 33.11 19.88
CA GLY A 94 8.45 34.18 20.74
C GLY A 94 9.40 33.72 21.84
N TRP A 95 9.92 32.53 21.76
CA TRP A 95 10.98 32.05 22.65
C TRP A 95 12.29 32.72 22.30
N LYS A 96 12.76 33.55 23.20
CA LYS A 96 14.04 34.26 23.07
C LYS A 96 15.02 33.81 24.15
#